data_0dcf476e194c16f3fe2622fdd9d124df
#
_entry.id   0dcf476e194c16f3fe2622fdd9d124df
#
_cell.length_a   1.000
_cell.length_b   1.000
_cell.length_c   1.000
_cell.angle_alpha   90.00
_cell.angle_beta   90.00
_cell.angle_gamma   90.00
#
_symmetry.space_group_name_H-M   'P 1'
#
loop_
_entity.id
_entity.type
_entity.pdbx_description
1 polymer ?
#
loop_
_entity_poly.entity_id
_entity_poly.type
_entity_poly.pdbx_seq_one_letter_code
_entity_poly.pdbx_strand_id
1 'polypeptide(L)'
;RRPQRQLFPSGPLTLMSISIVETNGQRDLSSGSILMDTVKVRTATGEVENIEDFRDIEKWQVLKNVPGAERDRIEPSAMSTRGDGSLLYAWSNGSPLTARGVYSGLNPGPIPAIASRSFLKETGHSIGDDLSVTFAGRRSQITVVNSFDYFPTLNTVEDTSLVVAIEPALVITNIGALTGTITPNEMWMSLNPELSEAAWSELATSFE
;
A
#
# COMPACT_ATOMS: atom_id res chain seq x y z
N ARG A 1 28.22 2.56 -11.04
CA ARG A 1 27.16 1.52 -11.27
C ARG A 1 26.86 0.89 -9.93
N ARG A 2 25.67 1.09 -9.38
CA ARG A 2 25.19 0.35 -8.20
C ARG A 2 24.88 -1.08 -8.66
N PRO A 3 25.25 -2.12 -7.89
CA PRO A 3 24.85 -3.46 -8.20
C PRO A 3 23.33 -3.55 -8.21
N GLN A 4 22.74 -3.97 -9.31
CA GLN A 4 21.33 -4.35 -9.33
C GLN A 4 21.19 -5.55 -8.38
N ARG A 5 20.45 -5.36 -7.28
CA ARG A 5 20.03 -6.47 -6.45
C ARG A 5 19.06 -7.30 -7.30
N GLN A 6 19.50 -8.44 -7.76
CA GLN A 6 18.60 -9.43 -8.31
C GLN A 6 17.78 -9.98 -7.13
N LEU A 7 16.49 -9.66 -7.12
CA LEU A 7 15.54 -10.30 -6.23
C LEU A 7 15.15 -11.63 -6.89
N PHE A 8 15.40 -12.73 -6.21
CA PHE A 8 14.92 -14.05 -6.59
C PHE A 8 13.80 -14.45 -5.61
N PRO A 9 12.57 -14.00 -5.81
CA PRO A 9 11.47 -14.43 -4.96
C PRO A 9 11.20 -15.91 -5.21
N SER A 10 11.08 -16.66 -4.13
CA SER A 10 10.64 -18.05 -4.16
C SER A 10 9.12 -18.07 -4.06
N GLY A 11 8.41 -18.03 -5.18
CA GLY A 11 6.93 -18.10 -5.19
C GLY A 11 6.32 -17.33 -6.34
N PRO A 12 4.98 -17.41 -6.49
CA PRO A 12 4.29 -16.66 -7.51
C PRO A 12 4.44 -15.16 -7.28
N LEU A 13 4.75 -14.41 -8.34
CA LEU A 13 4.85 -12.95 -8.31
C LEU A 13 3.48 -12.34 -8.62
N THR A 14 3.09 -11.33 -7.85
CA THR A 14 1.92 -10.52 -8.13
C THR A 14 2.35 -9.07 -8.26
N LEU A 15 1.94 -8.43 -9.35
CA LEU A 15 2.12 -7.00 -9.53
C LEU A 15 1.08 -6.26 -8.69
N MET A 16 1.52 -5.67 -7.58
CA MET A 16 0.63 -4.98 -6.64
C MET A 16 0.45 -3.50 -6.96
N SER A 17 1.49 -2.82 -7.43
CA SER A 17 1.40 -1.39 -7.70
C SER A 17 2.44 -0.91 -8.70
N ILE A 18 2.13 0.20 -9.38
CA ILE A 18 3.05 0.97 -10.22
C ILE A 18 3.02 2.40 -9.71
N SER A 19 4.14 2.90 -9.21
CA SER A 19 4.25 4.25 -8.67
C SER A 19 5.05 5.17 -9.59
N ILE A 20 4.68 6.46 -9.58
CA ILE A 20 5.41 7.51 -10.26
C ILE A 20 6.27 8.24 -9.24
N VAL A 21 7.55 8.37 -9.56
CA VAL A 21 8.54 9.06 -8.73
C VAL A 21 9.23 10.11 -9.59
N GLU A 22 9.17 11.37 -9.18
CA GLU A 22 9.95 12.44 -9.78
C GLU A 22 11.39 12.39 -9.25
N THR A 23 12.36 12.24 -10.13
CA THR A 23 13.77 12.06 -9.76
C THR A 23 14.63 13.32 -9.91
N ASN A 24 14.07 14.38 -10.50
CA ASN A 24 14.86 15.57 -10.89
C ASN A 24 15.00 16.63 -9.79
N GLY A 25 14.61 16.32 -8.55
CA GLY A 25 14.72 17.27 -7.44
C GLY A 25 13.78 18.47 -7.55
N GLN A 26 12.81 18.42 -8.44
CA GLN A 26 11.77 19.46 -8.55
C GLN A 26 10.88 19.43 -7.30
N ARG A 27 10.39 20.59 -6.91
CA ARG A 27 9.51 20.70 -5.72
C ARG A 27 8.13 20.11 -5.95
N ASP A 28 7.69 20.07 -7.21
CA ASP A 28 6.35 19.63 -7.58
C ASP A 28 6.42 18.58 -8.69
N LEU A 29 5.62 17.53 -8.57
CA LEU A 29 5.40 16.56 -9.62
C LEU A 29 4.57 17.21 -10.73
N SER A 30 5.11 17.31 -11.95
CA SER A 30 4.37 17.80 -13.11
C SER A 30 3.24 16.88 -13.52
N SER A 31 2.17 17.43 -14.07
CA SER A 31 1.09 16.61 -14.65
C SER A 31 1.61 15.79 -15.85
N GLY A 32 1.01 14.63 -16.05
CA GLY A 32 1.38 13.76 -17.15
C GLY A 32 0.45 12.56 -17.29
N SER A 33 0.82 11.67 -18.20
CA SER A 33 0.12 10.41 -18.37
C SER A 33 1.06 9.32 -18.86
N ILE A 34 0.70 8.07 -18.58
CA ILE A 34 1.41 6.88 -19.05
C ILE A 34 0.40 5.84 -19.53
N LEU A 35 0.72 5.20 -20.65
CA LEU A 35 0.02 4.03 -21.16
C LEU A 35 0.68 2.77 -20.62
N MET A 36 -0.09 1.90 -20.00
CA MET A 36 0.34 0.60 -19.50
C MET A 36 -0.34 -0.49 -20.32
N ASP A 37 0.46 -1.25 -21.03
CA ASP A 37 -0.01 -2.26 -21.99
C ASP A 37 0.29 -3.67 -21.47
N THR A 38 1.55 -3.95 -21.10
CA THR A 38 1.95 -5.28 -20.65
C THR A 38 3.14 -5.20 -19.71
N VAL A 39 3.08 -5.93 -18.63
CA VAL A 39 4.23 -6.18 -17.75
C VAL A 39 4.65 -7.64 -17.91
N LYS A 40 5.92 -7.83 -18.25
CA LYS A 40 6.53 -9.15 -18.43
C LYS A 40 7.68 -9.33 -17.46
N VAL A 41 7.82 -10.55 -16.97
CA VAL A 41 8.94 -10.98 -16.14
C VAL A 41 9.76 -12.00 -16.92
N ARG A 42 11.07 -11.84 -16.85
CA ARG A 42 12.00 -12.88 -17.33
C ARG A 42 12.40 -13.75 -16.14
N THR A 43 12.08 -15.02 -16.22
CA THR A 43 12.44 -16.02 -15.22
C THR A 43 13.95 -16.27 -15.18
N ALA A 44 14.43 -16.95 -14.15
CA ALA A 44 15.83 -17.37 -14.05
C ALA A 44 16.25 -18.32 -15.18
N THR A 45 15.30 -19.07 -15.75
CA THR A 45 15.52 -19.96 -16.92
C THR A 45 15.57 -19.19 -18.24
N GLY A 46 15.27 -17.88 -18.23
CA GLY A 46 15.26 -17.02 -19.41
C GLY A 46 13.89 -16.95 -20.12
N GLU A 47 12.91 -17.68 -19.66
CA GLU A 47 11.55 -17.61 -20.18
C GLU A 47 10.92 -16.25 -19.85
N VAL A 48 10.04 -15.78 -20.73
CA VAL A 48 9.34 -14.51 -20.56
C VAL A 48 7.87 -14.79 -20.32
N GLU A 49 7.40 -14.47 -19.12
CA GLU A 49 6.02 -14.64 -18.71
C GLU A 49 5.30 -13.27 -18.67
N ASN A 50 4.03 -13.28 -19.08
CA ASN A 50 3.15 -12.12 -18.98
C ASN A 50 2.46 -12.15 -17.62
N ILE A 51 2.75 -11.18 -16.74
CA ILE A 51 2.15 -11.13 -15.41
C ILE A 51 0.98 -10.15 -15.31
N GLU A 52 0.87 -9.18 -16.24
CA GLU A 52 -0.22 -8.24 -16.30
C GLU A 52 -0.39 -7.71 -17.72
N ASP A 53 -1.63 -7.64 -18.22
CA ASP A 53 -1.94 -7.14 -19.54
C ASP A 53 -2.84 -5.90 -19.56
N PHE A 54 -3.27 -5.43 -18.38
CA PHE A 54 -4.10 -4.24 -18.17
C PHE A 54 -5.43 -4.20 -18.95
N ARG A 55 -5.96 -5.34 -19.36
CA ARG A 55 -7.27 -5.41 -20.00
C ARG A 55 -8.41 -5.28 -19.02
N ASP A 56 -8.25 -5.87 -17.85
CA ASP A 56 -9.18 -5.76 -16.74
C ASP A 56 -8.87 -4.49 -15.94
N ILE A 57 -9.43 -3.37 -16.41
CA ILE A 57 -9.23 -2.07 -15.77
C ILE A 57 -9.85 -2.02 -14.38
N GLU A 58 -10.91 -2.79 -14.10
CA GLU A 58 -11.61 -2.79 -12.81
C GLU A 58 -10.73 -3.35 -11.69
N LYS A 59 -9.75 -4.17 -12.04
CA LYS A 59 -8.73 -4.68 -11.12
C LYS A 59 -7.81 -3.57 -10.59
N TRP A 60 -7.66 -2.48 -11.33
CA TRP A 60 -6.73 -1.41 -11.03
C TRP A 60 -7.43 -0.19 -10.47
N GLN A 61 -6.78 0.46 -9.54
CA GLN A 61 -7.30 1.63 -8.85
C GLN A 61 -6.21 2.68 -8.70
N VAL A 62 -6.64 3.95 -8.65
CA VAL A 62 -5.73 5.07 -8.38
C VAL A 62 -5.53 5.21 -6.88
N LEU A 63 -4.32 5.50 -6.46
CA LEU A 63 -4.01 5.88 -5.08
C LEU A 63 -4.58 7.26 -4.76
N LYS A 64 -5.86 7.32 -4.37
CA LYS A 64 -6.57 8.57 -4.02
C LYS A 64 -6.44 8.98 -2.56
N ASN A 65 -5.91 8.10 -1.74
CA ASN A 65 -5.73 8.32 -0.30
C ASN A 65 -4.46 9.11 0.04
N VAL A 66 -3.86 9.77 -0.95
CA VAL A 66 -2.69 10.64 -0.77
C VAL A 66 -3.02 12.05 -1.26
N PRO A 67 -2.60 13.10 -0.54
CA PRO A 67 -2.84 14.47 -0.94
C PRO A 67 -2.27 14.75 -2.33
N GLY A 68 -3.05 15.42 -3.17
CA GLY A 68 -2.68 15.78 -4.54
C GLY A 68 -3.09 14.74 -5.60
N ALA A 69 -3.61 13.58 -5.21
CA ALA A 69 -4.06 12.54 -6.14
C ALA A 69 -5.57 12.56 -6.43
N GLU A 70 -6.31 13.57 -5.98
CA GLU A 70 -7.78 13.63 -6.12
C GLU A 70 -8.24 13.68 -7.58
N ARG A 71 -7.40 14.22 -8.48
CA ARG A 71 -7.67 14.35 -9.92
C ARG A 71 -7.02 13.27 -10.75
N ASP A 72 -6.26 12.37 -10.12
CA ASP A 72 -5.65 11.26 -10.82
C ASP A 72 -6.73 10.27 -11.25
N ARG A 73 -6.56 9.69 -12.41
CA ARG A 73 -7.54 8.77 -12.99
C ARG A 73 -6.91 7.70 -13.84
N ILE A 74 -7.65 6.62 -14.00
CA ILE A 74 -7.38 5.57 -14.96
C ILE A 74 -8.54 5.50 -15.95
N GLU A 75 -8.20 5.24 -17.20
CA GLU A 75 -9.14 5.13 -18.29
C GLU A 75 -8.71 4.00 -19.24
N PRO A 76 -9.66 3.29 -19.87
CA PRO A 76 -9.31 2.38 -20.95
C PRO A 76 -8.80 3.18 -22.14
N SER A 77 -7.79 2.66 -22.83
CA SER A 77 -7.25 3.28 -24.03
C SER A 77 -7.23 2.27 -25.18
N ALA A 78 -7.65 2.72 -26.35
CA ALA A 78 -7.52 1.93 -27.59
C ALA A 78 -6.08 1.90 -28.12
N MET A 79 -5.21 2.77 -27.63
CA MET A 79 -3.79 2.76 -27.98
C MET A 79 -3.09 1.61 -27.27
N SER A 80 -2.58 0.65 -28.02
CA SER A 80 -1.85 -0.50 -27.52
C SER A 80 -0.82 -0.94 -28.55
N THR A 81 0.33 -1.40 -28.08
CA THR A 81 1.35 -1.99 -28.97
C THR A 81 0.90 -3.37 -29.53
N ARG A 82 -0.09 -3.98 -28.92
CA ARG A 82 -0.68 -5.26 -29.32
C ARG A 82 -1.99 -5.14 -30.07
N GLY A 83 -2.61 -3.93 -30.08
CA GLY A 83 -3.87 -3.67 -30.75
C GLY A 83 -5.14 -4.11 -30.00
N ASP A 84 -5.02 -4.54 -28.74
CA ASP A 84 -6.11 -5.08 -27.93
C ASP A 84 -6.47 -4.24 -26.68
N GLY A 85 -6.00 -2.98 -26.66
CA GLY A 85 -6.27 -2.04 -25.58
C GLY A 85 -5.18 -1.98 -24.53
N SER A 86 -5.24 -0.94 -23.70
CA SER A 86 -4.32 -0.68 -22.61
C SER A 86 -5.00 0.16 -21.54
N LEU A 87 -4.33 0.37 -20.41
CA LEU A 87 -4.76 1.27 -19.35
C LEU A 87 -3.98 2.58 -19.43
N LEU A 88 -4.69 3.70 -19.52
CA LEU A 88 -4.13 5.03 -19.39
C LEU A 88 -4.23 5.48 -17.94
N TYR A 89 -3.11 5.74 -17.29
CA TYR A 89 -3.05 6.47 -16.02
C TYR A 89 -2.65 7.91 -16.28
N ALA A 90 -3.46 8.86 -15.82
CA ALA A 90 -3.19 10.29 -15.91
C ALA A 90 -3.17 10.91 -14.51
N TRP A 91 -2.19 11.77 -14.25
CA TRP A 91 -2.03 12.46 -12.98
C TRP A 91 -1.94 13.98 -13.16
N SER A 92 -2.40 14.69 -12.13
CA SER A 92 -2.30 16.15 -12.04
C SER A 92 -1.01 16.57 -11.32
N ASN A 93 -0.72 17.87 -11.35
CA ASN A 93 0.36 18.44 -10.55
C ASN A 93 0.19 18.08 -9.08
N GLY A 94 1.28 17.84 -8.38
CA GLY A 94 1.24 17.48 -6.97
C GLY A 94 2.61 17.51 -6.33
N SER A 95 2.63 17.27 -5.01
CA SER A 95 3.88 17.20 -4.26
C SER A 95 4.64 15.91 -4.56
N PRO A 96 5.95 15.95 -4.82
CA PRO A 96 6.78 14.76 -5.02
C PRO A 96 6.88 13.88 -3.77
N LEU A 97 6.49 14.40 -2.61
CA LEU A 97 6.47 13.63 -1.35
C LEU A 97 5.24 12.74 -1.23
N THR A 98 4.29 12.83 -2.15
CA THR A 98 3.10 11.98 -2.17
C THR A 98 3.34 10.73 -2.99
N ALA A 99 2.91 9.58 -2.49
CA ALA A 99 2.88 8.35 -3.27
C ALA A 99 1.73 8.44 -4.27
N ARG A 100 2.03 8.38 -5.56
CA ARG A 100 1.05 8.43 -6.67
C ARG A 100 1.25 7.24 -7.58
N GLY A 101 0.18 6.79 -8.19
CA GLY A 101 0.22 5.66 -9.09
C GLY A 101 -1.07 4.89 -9.13
N VAL A 102 -0.96 3.66 -9.59
CA VAL A 102 -2.06 2.69 -9.62
C VAL A 102 -1.70 1.48 -8.79
N TYR A 103 -2.70 0.81 -8.25
CA TYR A 103 -2.47 -0.44 -7.57
C TYR A 103 -3.61 -1.44 -7.80
N SER A 104 -3.28 -2.71 -7.70
CA SER A 104 -4.21 -3.84 -7.79
C SER A 104 -4.57 -4.32 -6.40
N GLY A 105 -5.86 -4.46 -6.08
CA GLY A 105 -6.32 -4.99 -4.80
C GLY A 105 -7.30 -4.09 -4.05
N LEU A 106 -7.32 -4.19 -2.75
CA LEU A 106 -8.31 -3.59 -1.86
C LEU A 106 -8.41 -2.06 -1.97
N ASN A 107 -9.58 -1.56 -1.70
CA ASN A 107 -10.06 -0.18 -1.77
C ASN A 107 -9.00 0.92 -1.58
N PRO A 108 -8.81 1.82 -2.57
CA PRO A 108 -7.85 2.93 -2.52
C PRO A 108 -8.31 4.13 -1.69
N GLY A 109 -9.45 4.05 -1.03
CA GLY A 109 -9.94 5.10 -0.15
C GLY A 109 -8.97 5.40 1.00
N PRO A 110 -9.29 6.34 1.89
CA PRO A 110 -8.52 6.57 3.10
C PRO A 110 -8.35 5.26 3.87
N ILE A 111 -7.16 5.06 4.46
CA ILE A 111 -6.84 3.83 5.19
C ILE A 111 -7.74 3.74 6.43
N PRO A 112 -8.49 2.64 6.63
CA PRO A 112 -9.25 2.47 7.85
C PRO A 112 -8.33 2.43 9.06
N ALA A 113 -8.69 3.18 10.10
CA ALA A 113 -7.95 3.26 11.35
C ALA A 113 -8.88 3.14 12.55
N ILE A 114 -8.39 2.53 13.61
CA ILE A 114 -9.02 2.63 14.93
C ILE A 114 -8.16 3.51 15.84
N ALA A 115 -8.80 4.33 16.65
CA ALA A 115 -8.14 5.33 17.49
C ALA A 115 -8.27 4.97 18.98
N SER A 116 -7.23 5.22 19.78
CA SER A 116 -7.40 5.18 21.24
C SER A 116 -8.35 6.27 21.69
N ARG A 117 -9.10 6.04 22.76
CA ARG A 117 -9.98 7.08 23.31
C ARG A 117 -9.21 8.30 23.78
N SER A 118 -7.99 8.12 24.27
CA SER A 118 -7.10 9.23 24.59
C SER A 118 -6.82 10.11 23.37
N PHE A 119 -6.53 9.50 22.22
CA PHE A 119 -6.33 10.23 20.96
C PHE A 119 -7.56 11.07 20.60
N LEU A 120 -8.75 10.48 20.59
CA LEU A 120 -9.99 11.20 20.25
C LEU A 120 -10.25 12.36 21.20
N LYS A 121 -10.02 12.14 22.50
CA LYS A 121 -10.24 13.17 23.52
C LYS A 121 -9.25 14.34 23.39
N GLU A 122 -7.99 14.08 23.14
CA GLU A 122 -6.94 15.09 23.07
C GLU A 122 -6.97 15.89 21.77
N THR A 123 -7.30 15.21 20.66
CA THR A 123 -7.32 15.85 19.32
C THR A 123 -8.67 16.46 18.97
N GLY A 124 -9.73 16.09 19.67
CA GLY A 124 -11.10 16.51 19.37
C GLY A 124 -11.71 15.83 18.14
N HIS A 125 -11.06 14.81 17.61
CA HIS A 125 -11.58 14.02 16.49
C HIS A 125 -12.62 12.99 16.93
N SER A 126 -13.40 12.54 15.95
CA SER A 126 -14.52 11.61 16.13
C SER A 126 -14.43 10.43 15.18
N ILE A 127 -15.17 9.37 15.48
CA ILE A 127 -15.37 8.26 14.54
C ILE A 127 -16.06 8.81 13.28
N GLY A 128 -15.54 8.48 12.12
CA GLY A 128 -15.96 8.99 10.81
C GLY A 128 -15.08 10.10 10.25
N ASP A 129 -14.20 10.69 11.05
CA ASP A 129 -13.31 11.77 10.58
C ASP A 129 -12.18 11.23 9.70
N ASP A 130 -11.87 12.01 8.66
CA ASP A 130 -10.70 11.81 7.82
C ASP A 130 -9.52 12.64 8.34
N LEU A 131 -8.38 12.00 8.52
CA LEU A 131 -7.16 12.60 9.05
C LEU A 131 -6.01 12.46 8.07
N SER A 132 -5.17 13.48 8.01
CA SER A 132 -3.89 13.40 7.29
C SER A 132 -2.77 13.03 8.27
N VAL A 133 -2.21 11.85 8.10
CA VAL A 133 -1.12 11.33 8.95
C VAL A 133 0.15 11.13 8.14
N THR A 134 1.28 11.09 8.82
CA THR A 134 2.57 10.75 8.19
C THR A 134 3.14 9.52 8.87
N PHE A 135 3.35 8.45 8.11
CA PHE A 135 4.05 7.27 8.57
C PHE A 135 5.08 6.82 7.52
N ALA A 136 6.22 6.34 8.00
CA ALA A 136 7.37 6.00 7.14
C ALA A 136 7.78 7.14 6.19
N GLY A 137 7.63 8.41 6.62
CA GLY A 137 7.95 9.60 5.81
C GLY A 137 6.96 9.92 4.69
N ARG A 138 5.84 9.22 4.62
CA ARG A 138 4.80 9.44 3.60
C ARG A 138 3.52 9.96 4.24
N ARG A 139 2.98 11.02 3.65
CA ARG A 139 1.68 11.56 4.04
C ARG A 139 0.57 10.70 3.42
N SER A 140 -0.38 10.29 4.24
CA SER A 140 -1.54 9.48 3.84
C SER A 140 -2.80 9.95 4.54
N GLN A 141 -3.95 9.66 3.95
CA GLN A 141 -5.23 9.87 4.59
C GLN A 141 -5.71 8.60 5.25
N ILE A 142 -6.28 8.73 6.42
CA ILE A 142 -6.93 7.66 7.16
C ILE A 142 -8.35 8.10 7.52
N THR A 143 -9.26 7.14 7.66
CA THR A 143 -10.58 7.36 8.25
C THR A 143 -10.66 6.65 9.59
N VAL A 144 -11.03 7.35 10.64
CA VAL A 144 -11.27 6.74 11.95
C VAL A 144 -12.58 5.97 11.91
N VAL A 145 -12.50 4.63 11.85
CA VAL A 145 -13.69 3.76 11.74
C VAL A 145 -14.19 3.24 13.08
N ASN A 146 -13.35 3.25 14.12
CA ASN A 146 -13.71 2.81 15.47
C ASN A 146 -12.74 3.34 16.51
N SER A 147 -13.02 3.09 17.79
CA SER A 147 -12.14 3.42 18.91
C SER A 147 -11.87 2.21 19.79
N PHE A 148 -10.78 2.26 20.56
CA PHE A 148 -10.39 1.22 21.50
C PHE A 148 -9.87 1.82 22.81
N ASP A 149 -10.04 1.06 23.91
CA ASP A 149 -9.49 1.40 25.22
C ASP A 149 -8.19 0.67 25.51
N TYR A 150 -8.03 -0.50 24.92
CA TYR A 150 -6.88 -1.35 25.12
C TYR A 150 -6.44 -1.96 23.79
N PHE A 151 -5.15 -1.96 23.57
CA PHE A 151 -4.51 -2.69 22.48
C PHE A 151 -3.21 -3.31 23.00
N PRO A 152 -2.94 -4.59 22.71
CA PRO A 152 -1.70 -5.21 23.10
C PRO A 152 -0.49 -4.37 22.70
N THR A 153 0.52 -4.26 23.56
CA THR A 153 1.74 -3.46 23.33
C THR A 153 1.60 -1.94 23.33
N LEU A 154 0.38 -1.38 23.36
CA LEU A 154 0.18 0.06 23.43
C LEU A 154 -0.27 0.50 24.82
N ASN A 155 0.42 1.50 25.38
CA ASN A 155 0.00 2.16 26.62
C ASN A 155 -1.07 3.23 26.29
N THR A 156 -2.31 2.79 26.14
CA THR A 156 -3.42 3.67 25.73
C THR A 156 -3.86 4.67 26.81
N VAL A 157 -3.35 4.56 28.02
CA VAL A 157 -3.64 5.48 29.13
C VAL A 157 -2.78 6.74 29.03
N GLU A 158 -1.50 6.57 28.68
CA GLU A 158 -0.52 7.66 28.61
C GLU A 158 -0.26 8.12 27.18
N ASP A 159 -0.45 7.24 26.18
CA ASP A 159 -0.11 7.53 24.79
C ASP A 159 -1.35 7.62 23.91
N THR A 160 -1.38 8.65 23.08
CA THR A 160 -2.34 8.73 21.98
C THR A 160 -1.90 7.80 20.85
N SER A 161 -2.79 6.92 20.39
CA SER A 161 -2.45 5.86 19.43
C SER A 161 -3.47 5.72 18.32
N LEU A 162 -2.97 5.43 17.12
CA LEU A 162 -3.73 5.03 15.95
C LEU A 162 -3.23 3.68 15.45
N VAL A 163 -4.16 2.77 15.18
CA VAL A 163 -3.87 1.48 14.55
C VAL A 163 -4.53 1.47 13.18
N VAL A 164 -3.76 1.26 12.14
CA VAL A 164 -4.22 1.32 10.74
C VAL A 164 -4.26 -0.07 10.12
N ALA A 165 -5.10 -0.24 9.11
CA ALA A 165 -5.15 -1.49 8.35
C ALA A 165 -3.79 -1.75 7.68
N ILE A 166 -3.25 -2.95 7.87
CA ILE A 166 -1.87 -3.29 7.49
C ILE A 166 -1.65 -3.31 5.97
N GLU A 167 -2.56 -3.90 5.21
CA GLU A 167 -2.38 -4.06 3.75
C GLU A 167 -2.24 -2.74 3.01
N PRO A 168 -3.19 -1.79 3.11
CA PRO A 168 -3.05 -0.49 2.44
C PRO A 168 -1.87 0.32 3.02
N ALA A 169 -1.57 0.19 4.31
CA ALA A 169 -0.43 0.85 4.91
C ALA A 169 0.90 0.34 4.31
N LEU A 170 1.06 -0.97 4.13
CA LEU A 170 2.24 -1.56 3.51
C LEU A 170 2.37 -1.18 2.04
N VAL A 171 1.27 -1.15 1.28
CA VAL A 171 1.30 -0.68 -0.11
C VAL A 171 1.84 0.75 -0.17
N ILE A 172 1.31 1.67 0.62
CA ILE A 172 1.73 3.08 0.61
C ILE A 172 3.17 3.25 1.09
N THR A 173 3.58 2.56 2.13
CA THR A 173 4.94 2.68 2.66
C THR A 173 5.98 2.09 1.73
N ASN A 174 5.63 1.05 0.99
CA ASN A 174 6.55 0.34 0.09
C ASN A 174 6.53 0.87 -1.35
N ILE A 175 5.51 1.64 -1.74
CA ILE A 175 5.48 2.27 -3.07
C ILE A 175 6.72 3.16 -3.27
N GLY A 176 7.49 2.88 -4.31
CA GLY A 176 8.69 3.62 -4.66
C GLY A 176 9.82 3.50 -3.62
N ALA A 177 9.81 2.50 -2.76
CA ALA A 177 10.90 2.25 -1.82
C ALA A 177 12.17 1.85 -2.59
N LEU A 178 13.15 2.77 -2.59
CA LEU A 178 14.44 2.54 -3.27
C LEU A 178 15.45 1.78 -2.40
N THR A 179 15.22 1.69 -1.08
CA THR A 179 16.20 1.24 -0.09
C THR A 179 15.70 0.15 0.85
N GLY A 180 14.72 -0.60 0.47
CA GLY A 180 14.15 -1.69 1.27
C GLY A 180 12.66 -1.51 1.52
N THR A 181 11.98 -2.61 1.72
CA THR A 181 10.56 -2.66 2.02
C THR A 181 10.35 -2.81 3.51
N ILE A 182 9.31 -2.16 4.02
CA ILE A 182 8.81 -2.42 5.38
C ILE A 182 8.02 -3.72 5.31
N THR A 183 8.35 -4.65 6.18
CA THR A 183 7.64 -5.93 6.34
C THR A 183 7.04 -6.02 7.72
N PRO A 184 5.94 -6.76 7.93
CA PRO A 184 5.45 -7.07 9.25
C PRO A 184 6.54 -7.76 10.07
N ASN A 185 6.69 -7.36 11.33
CA ASN A 185 7.64 -7.93 12.27
C ASN A 185 6.97 -8.61 13.46
N GLU A 186 5.67 -8.46 13.58
CA GLU A 186 4.86 -9.10 14.62
C GLU A 186 3.54 -9.58 14.03
N MET A 187 3.03 -10.68 14.57
CA MET A 187 1.71 -11.22 14.24
C MET A 187 0.94 -11.49 15.54
N TRP A 188 -0.28 -10.96 15.59
CA TRP A 188 -1.19 -11.16 16.71
C TRP A 188 -2.33 -12.07 16.28
N MET A 189 -2.52 -13.14 17.04
CA MET A 189 -3.57 -14.13 16.77
C MET A 189 -4.43 -14.31 18.00
N SER A 190 -5.75 -14.40 17.79
CA SER A 190 -6.65 -14.88 18.81
C SER A 190 -6.69 -16.40 18.74
N LEU A 191 -6.30 -17.05 19.82
CA LEU A 191 -6.29 -18.51 19.90
C LEU A 191 -7.43 -18.99 20.81
N ASN A 192 -7.95 -20.18 20.49
CA ASN A 192 -8.93 -20.82 21.35
C ASN A 192 -8.28 -21.14 22.72
N PRO A 193 -8.81 -20.63 23.84
CA PRO A 193 -8.25 -20.88 25.16
C PRO A 193 -8.28 -22.35 25.57
N GLU A 194 -9.07 -23.19 24.88
CA GLU A 194 -9.18 -24.64 25.14
C GLU A 194 -8.13 -25.49 24.40
N LEU A 195 -7.18 -24.84 23.69
CA LEU A 195 -6.08 -25.57 23.03
C LEU A 195 -5.24 -26.32 24.05
N SER A 196 -4.98 -27.61 23.77
CA SER A 196 -4.08 -28.43 24.60
C SER A 196 -2.64 -27.88 24.53
N GLU A 197 -1.86 -28.17 25.59
CA GLU A 197 -0.45 -27.78 25.67
C GLU A 197 0.38 -28.34 24.50
N ALA A 198 0.04 -29.54 24.02
CA ALA A 198 0.66 -30.11 22.82
C ALA A 198 0.37 -29.32 21.55
N ALA A 199 -0.89 -28.89 21.36
CA ALA A 199 -1.26 -28.05 20.21
C ALA A 199 -0.60 -26.65 20.26
N TRP A 200 -0.40 -26.10 21.45
CA TRP A 200 0.36 -24.87 21.65
C TRP A 200 1.82 -25.03 21.23
N SER A 201 2.46 -26.13 21.63
CA SER A 201 3.85 -26.41 21.29
C SER A 201 4.04 -26.63 19.77
N GLU A 202 3.12 -27.33 19.11
CA GLU A 202 3.14 -27.55 17.68
C GLU A 202 2.96 -26.24 16.91
N LEU A 203 2.03 -25.38 17.36
CA LEU A 203 1.81 -24.07 16.76
C LEU A 203 3.06 -23.19 16.89
N ALA A 204 3.68 -23.12 18.07
CA ALA A 204 4.89 -22.35 18.28
C ALA A 204 6.03 -22.79 17.36
N THR A 205 6.22 -24.10 17.20
CA THR A 205 7.26 -24.67 16.31
C THR A 205 7.00 -24.40 14.83
N SER A 206 5.75 -24.18 14.43
CA SER A 206 5.41 -23.87 13.02
C SER A 206 5.77 -22.46 12.59
N PHE A 207 6.15 -21.58 13.52
CA PHE A 207 6.54 -20.17 13.24
C PHE A 207 8.05 -19.91 13.41
N GLU A 208 8.84 -20.89 13.80
CA GLU A 208 10.31 -20.83 13.81
C GLU A 208 10.90 -21.19 12.44
#